data_c3244ac55530ab65916adaf56207b4be
#
_entry.id   c3244ac55530ab65916adaf56207b4be
#
_cell.length_a   1.000
_cell.length_b   1.000
_cell.length_c   1.000
_cell.angle_alpha   90.00
_cell.angle_beta   90.00
_cell.angle_gamma   90.00
#
_symmetry.space_group_name_H-M   'P 1'
#
loop_
_entity.id
_entity.type
_entity.pdbx_description
1 polymer ?
#
loop_
_entity_poly.entity_id
_entity_poly.type
_entity_poly.pdbx_seq_one_letter_code
_entity_poly.pdbx_strand_id
1 'polypeptide(L)'
;LNNLLHNLKTMKLWRSILISIIIGTTVGVTTVLGQGVLPADWNWLSNSGTVWLIPVFFVAALASTKVKAVALGXITLFSTVLGYYGYSMLVXNVPHSMFYILVWVVVAIVGGIIXGVSGFLWSMDRTWKHRFGSALIGGVFITEGLFILLHWQDYSHMLSSGIFKIIIGFILVMVLERSNKERISSLLAMLPIIFLGGXGYEILLFITS
;
A
#
# COMPACT_ATOMS: atom_id res chain seq x y z
N LEU A 1 -18.38 13.22 -11.86
CA LEU A 1 -17.29 12.79 -10.99
C LEU A 1 -17.24 13.61 -9.70
N ASN A 2 -17.31 14.96 -9.78
CA ASN A 2 -17.23 15.84 -8.60
C ASN A 2 -18.35 15.56 -7.60
N ASN A 3 -19.60 15.36 -8.07
CA ASN A 3 -20.73 15.04 -7.19
C ASN A 3 -20.53 13.67 -6.48
N LEU A 4 -19.97 12.70 -7.19
CA LEU A 4 -19.68 11.38 -6.60
C LEU A 4 -18.62 11.51 -5.50
N LEU A 5 -17.53 12.22 -5.78
CA LEU A 5 -16.47 12.45 -4.79
C LEU A 5 -16.97 13.21 -3.56
N HIS A 6 -17.82 14.21 -3.78
CA HIS A 6 -18.45 14.96 -2.69
C HIS A 6 -19.30 14.03 -1.81
N ASN A 7 -20.16 13.20 -2.43
CA ASN A 7 -21.01 12.26 -1.71
C ASN A 7 -20.20 11.24 -0.90
N LEU A 8 -19.07 10.77 -1.45
CA LEU A 8 -18.17 9.85 -0.76
C LEU A 8 -17.51 10.51 0.45
N LYS A 9 -17.09 11.78 0.32
CA LYS A 9 -16.47 12.53 1.44
C LYS A 9 -17.45 12.83 2.57
N THR A 10 -18.74 13.01 2.24
CA THR A 10 -19.81 13.32 3.23
C THR A 10 -20.47 12.06 3.79
N MET A 11 -20.05 10.90 3.35
CA MET A 11 -20.64 9.62 3.78
C MET A 11 -20.51 9.41 5.29
N LYS A 12 -21.56 8.85 5.90
CA LYS A 12 -21.58 8.52 7.34
C LYS A 12 -20.42 7.61 7.69
N LEU A 13 -19.80 7.84 8.84
CA LEU A 13 -18.57 7.13 9.28
C LEU A 13 -18.73 5.60 9.21
N TRP A 14 -19.85 5.06 9.70
CA TRP A 14 -20.06 3.60 9.71
C TRP A 14 -20.01 2.99 8.29
N ARG A 15 -20.52 3.72 7.28
CA ARG A 15 -20.46 3.26 5.88
C ARG A 15 -19.03 3.25 5.37
N SER A 16 -18.26 4.27 5.71
CA SER A 16 -16.83 4.33 5.34
C SER A 16 -16.07 3.16 5.98
N ILE A 17 -16.35 2.87 7.25
CA ILE A 17 -15.74 1.73 7.97
C ILE A 17 -16.12 0.41 7.28
N LEU A 18 -17.39 0.21 6.96
CA LEU A 18 -17.85 -1.01 6.30
C LEU A 18 -17.16 -1.21 4.94
N ILE A 19 -17.06 -0.13 4.15
CA ILE A 19 -16.36 -0.16 2.85
C ILE A 19 -14.88 -0.52 3.05
N SER A 20 -14.22 0.07 4.05
CA SER A 20 -12.81 -0.23 4.38
C SER A 20 -12.62 -1.72 4.70
N ILE A 21 -13.52 -2.27 5.51
CA ILE A 21 -13.48 -3.71 5.88
C ILE A 21 -13.67 -4.58 4.64
N ILE A 22 -14.69 -4.28 3.82
CA ILE A 22 -14.99 -5.06 2.62
C ILE A 22 -13.79 -5.01 1.65
N ILE A 23 -13.29 -3.80 1.36
CA ILE A 23 -12.15 -3.62 0.44
C ILE A 23 -10.92 -4.38 0.98
N GLY A 24 -10.58 -4.16 2.26
CA GLY A 24 -9.41 -4.79 2.86
C GLY A 24 -9.52 -6.31 2.81
N THR A 25 -10.64 -6.87 3.30
CA THR A 25 -10.85 -8.33 3.31
C THR A 25 -10.79 -8.90 1.89
N THR A 26 -11.41 -8.22 0.91
CA THR A 26 -11.37 -8.66 -0.50
C THR A 26 -9.92 -8.69 -1.01
N VAL A 27 -9.14 -7.66 -0.73
CA VAL A 27 -7.71 -7.61 -1.15
C VAL A 27 -6.94 -8.76 -0.51
N GLY A 28 -7.13 -9.01 0.78
CA GLY A 28 -6.46 -10.13 1.47
C GLY A 28 -6.80 -11.49 0.83
N VAL A 29 -8.10 -11.74 0.61
CA VAL A 29 -8.57 -12.98 -0.03
C VAL A 29 -8.02 -13.10 -1.46
N THR A 30 -8.09 -12.04 -2.26
CA THR A 30 -7.59 -12.08 -3.64
C THR A 30 -6.07 -12.27 -3.70
N THR A 31 -5.34 -11.84 -2.67
CA THR A 31 -3.90 -12.13 -2.54
C THR A 31 -3.66 -13.64 -2.45
N VAL A 32 -4.38 -14.34 -1.57
CA VAL A 32 -4.25 -15.80 -1.43
C VAL A 32 -4.60 -16.50 -2.75
N LEU A 33 -5.70 -16.08 -3.39
CA LEU A 33 -6.11 -16.65 -4.69
C LEU A 33 -5.05 -16.38 -5.76
N GLY A 34 -4.49 -15.16 -5.80
CA GLY A 34 -3.44 -14.79 -6.74
C GLY A 34 -2.18 -15.64 -6.56
N GLN A 35 -1.79 -15.90 -5.31
CA GLN A 35 -0.66 -16.79 -5.01
C GLN A 35 -0.89 -18.22 -5.52
N GLY A 36 -2.13 -18.66 -5.61
CA GLY A 36 -2.47 -19.99 -6.12
C GLY A 36 -2.48 -20.09 -7.64
N VAL A 37 -2.57 -18.97 -8.38
CA VAL A 37 -2.74 -19.01 -9.85
C VAL A 37 -1.66 -18.27 -10.64
N LEU A 38 -1.00 -17.26 -10.03
CA LEU A 38 0.03 -16.49 -10.74
C LEU A 38 1.34 -17.29 -10.84
N PRO A 39 1.95 -17.34 -12.01
CA PRO A 39 3.16 -18.14 -12.19
C PRO A 39 4.43 -17.40 -11.74
N ALA A 40 5.40 -18.18 -11.27
CA ALA A 40 6.80 -17.76 -11.03
C ALA A 40 6.88 -16.43 -10.27
N ASP A 41 7.63 -15.46 -10.78
CA ASP A 41 7.89 -14.16 -10.16
C ASP A 41 6.61 -13.36 -9.87
N TRP A 42 5.54 -13.57 -10.67
CA TRP A 42 4.28 -12.83 -10.50
C TRP A 42 3.51 -13.25 -9.25
N ASN A 43 3.76 -14.45 -8.74
CA ASN A 43 3.20 -14.93 -7.47
C ASN A 43 3.57 -13.96 -6.34
N TRP A 44 4.82 -13.46 -6.34
CA TRP A 44 5.31 -12.54 -5.31
C TRP A 44 4.68 -11.15 -5.44
N LEU A 45 4.21 -10.77 -6.63
CA LEU A 45 3.49 -9.51 -6.81
C LEU A 45 2.15 -9.53 -6.04
N SER A 46 1.45 -10.66 -6.05
CA SER A 46 0.19 -10.77 -5.31
C SER A 46 0.40 -10.65 -3.79
N ASN A 47 1.56 -11.10 -3.28
CA ASN A 47 1.89 -11.05 -1.85
C ASN A 47 2.77 -9.83 -1.51
N SER A 48 2.63 -8.74 -2.25
CA SER A 48 3.42 -7.54 -2.03
C SER A 48 2.72 -6.61 -1.04
N GLY A 49 3.41 -6.26 0.03
CA GLY A 49 2.91 -5.28 1.01
C GLY A 49 2.58 -3.93 0.38
N THR A 50 3.35 -3.49 -0.63
CA THR A 50 3.08 -2.20 -1.28
C THR A 50 1.83 -2.24 -2.15
N VAL A 51 1.52 -3.39 -2.79
CA VAL A 51 0.27 -3.53 -3.55
C VAL A 51 -0.94 -3.34 -2.64
N TRP A 52 -0.87 -3.84 -1.40
CA TRP A 52 -1.93 -3.67 -0.40
C TRP A 52 -2.15 -2.19 -0.03
N LEU A 53 -1.13 -1.32 -0.21
CA LEU A 53 -1.24 0.11 0.12
C LEU A 53 -2.07 0.89 -0.89
N ILE A 54 -2.25 0.39 -2.13
CA ILE A 54 -3.05 1.08 -3.15
C ILE A 54 -4.50 1.31 -2.67
N PRO A 55 -5.26 0.27 -2.27
CA PRO A 55 -6.61 0.50 -1.77
C PRO A 55 -6.65 1.36 -0.51
N VAL A 56 -5.67 1.24 0.38
CA VAL A 56 -5.56 2.09 1.58
C VAL A 56 -5.49 3.56 1.19
N PHE A 57 -4.60 3.89 0.24
CA PHE A 57 -4.40 5.26 -0.26
C PHE A 57 -5.71 5.84 -0.81
N PHE A 58 -6.40 5.10 -1.68
CA PHE A 58 -7.61 5.62 -2.32
C PHE A 58 -8.81 5.70 -1.34
N VAL A 59 -8.96 4.74 -0.43
CA VAL A 59 -9.98 4.79 0.62
C VAL A 59 -9.75 6.03 1.51
N ALA A 60 -8.50 6.27 1.91
CA ALA A 60 -8.14 7.42 2.74
C ALA A 60 -8.35 8.75 2.01
N ALA A 61 -8.13 8.78 0.69
CA ALA A 61 -8.34 9.98 -0.13
C ALA A 61 -9.81 10.44 -0.14
N LEU A 62 -10.74 9.54 0.18
CA LEU A 62 -12.18 9.84 0.25
C LEU A 62 -12.59 10.37 1.63
N ALA A 63 -11.67 10.41 2.60
CA ALA A 63 -11.99 10.87 3.96
C ALA A 63 -12.11 12.41 4.01
N SER A 64 -13.04 12.89 4.83
CA SER A 64 -13.27 14.32 5.03
C SER A 64 -12.28 14.98 5.99
N THR A 65 -11.63 14.19 6.85
CA THR A 65 -10.64 14.69 7.83
C THR A 65 -9.43 13.75 7.90
N LYS A 66 -8.29 14.30 8.35
CA LYS A 66 -7.06 13.52 8.53
C LYS A 66 -7.27 12.35 9.49
N VAL A 67 -7.98 12.58 10.60
CA VAL A 67 -8.26 11.54 11.62
C VAL A 67 -9.07 10.39 10.99
N LYS A 68 -10.12 10.74 10.23
CA LYS A 68 -10.93 9.74 9.54
C LYS A 68 -10.07 8.98 8.52
N ALA A 69 -9.20 9.66 7.78
CA ALA A 69 -8.33 9.03 6.78
C ALA A 69 -7.37 8.01 7.43
N VAL A 70 -6.76 8.38 8.54
CA VAL A 70 -5.87 7.50 9.31
C VAL A 70 -6.62 6.28 9.83
N ALA A 71 -7.81 6.50 10.40
CA ALA A 71 -8.64 5.41 10.91
C ALA A 71 -9.04 4.44 9.79
N LEU A 72 -9.49 4.96 8.65
CA LEU A 72 -9.88 4.14 7.51
C LEU A 72 -8.67 3.41 6.91
N GLY A 73 -7.54 4.05 6.87
CA GLY A 73 -6.29 3.39 6.47
C GLY A 73 -5.94 2.20 7.36
N UNK A 74 -6.01 2.33 8.56
CA UNK A 74 -5.74 1.44 9.38
C UNK A 74 -6.62 0.43 9.33
N ILE A 75 -7.94 0.61 9.24
CA ILE A 75 -8.98 -0.45 9.13
C ILE A 75 -8.80 -1.25 7.84
N THR A 76 -8.59 -0.57 6.71
CA THR A 76 -8.42 -1.25 5.41
C THR A 76 -7.25 -2.23 5.45
N LEU A 77 -6.07 -1.79 5.89
CA LEU A 77 -4.89 -2.64 5.85
C LEU A 77 -4.96 -3.78 6.89
N PHE A 78 -5.49 -3.49 8.08
CA PHE A 78 -5.73 -4.53 9.11
C PHE A 78 -6.71 -5.58 8.57
N SER A 79 -7.79 -5.15 7.90
CA SER A 79 -8.75 -6.07 7.28
C SER A 79 -8.11 -6.87 6.14
N THR A 80 -7.11 -6.29 5.44
CA THR A 80 -6.34 -7.04 4.42
C THR A 80 -5.56 -8.18 5.08
N VAL A 81 -4.87 -7.89 6.19
CA VAL A 81 -4.12 -8.92 6.94
C VAL A 81 -5.07 -10.01 7.45
N LEU A 82 -6.22 -9.60 8.03
CA LEU A 82 -7.23 -10.57 8.51
C LEU A 82 -7.80 -11.40 7.36
N GLY A 83 -8.08 -10.77 6.22
CA GLY A 83 -8.59 -11.46 5.04
C GLY A 83 -7.59 -12.47 4.49
N TYR A 84 -6.31 -12.07 4.42
CA TYR A 84 -5.21 -12.94 3.96
C TYR A 84 -5.05 -14.16 4.87
N TYR A 85 -4.77 -13.93 6.16
CA TYR A 85 -4.51 -15.02 7.10
C TYR A 85 -5.79 -15.82 7.39
N GLY A 86 -6.92 -15.14 7.55
CA GLY A 86 -8.20 -15.81 7.80
C GLY A 86 -8.57 -16.77 6.67
N TYR A 87 -8.53 -16.30 5.43
CA TYR A 87 -8.83 -17.13 4.26
C TYR A 87 -7.80 -18.27 4.11
N SER A 88 -6.52 -17.96 4.24
CA SER A 88 -5.43 -18.93 4.10
C SER A 88 -5.55 -20.06 5.13
N MET A 89 -5.85 -19.73 6.39
CA MET A 89 -5.93 -20.69 7.48
C MET A 89 -7.25 -21.47 7.47
N LEU A 90 -8.38 -20.79 7.26
CA LEU A 90 -9.72 -21.39 7.39
C LEU A 90 -10.20 -22.07 6.11
N VAL A 91 -9.72 -21.66 4.96
CA VAL A 91 -10.14 -22.22 3.68
C VAL A 91 -9.02 -23.02 3.02
N UNK A 92 -7.82 -22.33 3.07
CA UNK A 92 -6.94 -22.90 2.56
C UNK A 92 -6.31 -23.73 3.31
N ASN A 93 -6.51 -24.06 4.63
CA ASN A 93 -5.91 -24.92 5.65
C ASN A 93 -4.36 -24.82 5.68
N VAL A 94 -3.81 -23.66 5.35
CA VAL A 94 -2.37 -23.39 5.40
C VAL A 94 -2.03 -22.81 6.79
N PRO A 95 -1.23 -23.52 7.61
CA PRO A 95 -0.85 -22.98 8.92
C PRO A 95 0.16 -21.83 8.77
N HIS A 96 0.02 -20.81 9.62
CA HIS A 96 0.94 -19.68 9.67
C HIS A 96 1.45 -19.49 11.09
N SER A 97 2.73 -19.14 11.24
CA SER A 97 3.31 -18.80 12.53
C SER A 97 2.66 -17.54 13.10
N MET A 98 2.26 -17.59 14.36
CA MET A 98 1.72 -16.42 15.08
C MET A 98 2.70 -15.23 15.05
N PHE A 99 3.99 -15.51 15.08
CA PHE A 99 5.03 -14.46 14.98
C PHE A 99 4.86 -13.64 13.72
N TYR A 100 4.77 -14.29 12.54
CA TYR A 100 4.60 -13.58 11.27
C TYR A 100 3.26 -12.84 11.19
N ILE A 101 2.19 -13.44 11.73
CA ILE A 101 0.88 -12.76 11.78
C ILE A 101 1.02 -11.43 12.56
N LEU A 102 1.67 -11.47 13.73
CA LEU A 102 1.86 -10.28 14.58
C LEU A 102 2.74 -9.23 13.89
N VAL A 103 3.82 -9.67 13.21
CA VAL A 103 4.68 -8.76 12.43
C VAL A 103 3.81 -8.02 11.39
N TRP A 104 3.00 -8.76 10.61
CA TRP A 104 2.17 -8.14 9.58
C TRP A 104 1.04 -7.28 10.15
N VAL A 105 0.52 -7.60 11.35
CA VAL A 105 -0.44 -6.75 12.06
C VAL A 105 0.22 -5.40 12.41
N VAL A 106 1.46 -5.42 12.93
CA VAL A 106 2.19 -4.18 13.25
C VAL A 106 2.47 -3.39 11.95
N VAL A 107 2.92 -4.07 10.89
CA VAL A 107 3.15 -3.44 9.58
C VAL A 107 1.85 -2.83 9.04
N ALA A 108 0.70 -3.51 9.24
CA ALA A 108 -0.60 -3.02 8.80
C ALA A 108 -1.02 -1.75 9.56
N ILE A 109 -0.74 -1.69 10.87
CA ILE A 109 -1.06 -0.51 11.66
C ILE A 109 -0.21 0.67 11.18
N VAL A 110 1.11 0.48 11.10
CA VAL A 110 2.06 1.54 10.69
C VAL A 110 1.78 1.97 9.24
N GLY A 111 1.69 1.00 8.31
CA GLY A 111 1.43 1.26 6.90
C GLY A 111 0.07 1.90 6.66
N GLY A 112 -0.95 1.45 7.44
CA GLY A 112 -2.30 2.02 7.37
C GLY A 112 -2.33 3.49 7.79
N ILE A 113 -1.58 3.85 8.83
CA ILE A 113 -1.44 5.25 9.26
C ILE A 113 -0.74 6.06 8.16
N ILE A 114 0.40 5.59 7.70
CA ILE A 114 1.21 6.29 6.70
C ILE A 114 0.43 6.48 5.37
N UNK A 115 -0.17 5.47 4.90
CA UNK A 115 -0.74 5.47 3.81
C UNK A 115 -1.91 6.14 3.88
N GLY A 116 -2.67 6.16 5.08
CA GLY A 116 -3.86 6.96 5.32
C GLY A 116 -3.61 8.45 5.23
N VAL A 117 -2.56 8.90 5.87
CA VAL A 117 -2.11 10.31 5.75
C VAL A 117 -1.80 10.64 4.29
N SER A 118 -1.11 9.76 3.58
CA SER A 118 -0.72 9.96 2.18
C SER A 118 -1.95 10.23 1.29
N GLY A 119 -2.96 9.37 1.35
CA GLY A 119 -4.19 9.52 0.58
C GLY A 119 -4.93 10.81 0.91
N PHE A 120 -5.00 11.15 2.22
CA PHE A 120 -5.63 12.40 2.66
C PHE A 120 -4.90 13.62 2.07
N LEU A 121 -3.57 13.66 2.17
CA LEU A 121 -2.77 14.78 1.66
C LEU A 121 -2.94 14.91 0.14
N TRP A 122 -2.95 13.80 -0.59
CA TRP A 122 -3.17 13.82 -2.04
C TRP A 122 -4.56 14.38 -2.39
N SER A 123 -5.57 14.13 -1.54
CA SER A 123 -6.94 14.61 -1.81
C SER A 123 -7.13 16.11 -1.52
N MET A 124 -6.12 16.78 -0.95
CA MET A 124 -6.16 18.22 -0.63
C MET A 124 -5.92 19.07 -1.88
N ASP A 125 -6.07 20.38 -1.74
CA ASP A 125 -5.71 21.33 -2.80
C ASP A 125 -4.26 21.13 -3.24
N ARG A 126 -3.96 21.43 -4.50
CA ARG A 126 -2.70 21.13 -5.19
C ARG A 126 -1.53 21.96 -4.68
N THR A 127 -1.15 21.69 -3.44
CA THR A 127 -0.01 22.28 -2.73
C THR A 127 1.10 21.25 -2.62
N TRP A 128 2.17 21.57 -1.89
CA TRP A 128 3.24 20.63 -1.55
C TRP A 128 2.69 19.39 -0.84
N LYS A 129 1.60 19.53 -0.06
CA LYS A 129 0.98 18.40 0.65
C LYS A 129 0.43 17.37 -0.33
N HIS A 130 -0.27 17.81 -1.38
CA HIS A 130 -0.78 16.97 -2.44
C HIS A 130 0.36 16.17 -3.09
N ARG A 131 1.45 16.87 -3.46
CA ARG A 131 2.62 16.25 -4.11
C ARG A 131 3.32 15.25 -3.18
N PHE A 132 3.40 15.56 -1.90
CA PHE A 132 3.97 14.64 -0.91
C PHE A 132 3.12 13.37 -0.80
N GLY A 133 1.78 13.50 -0.87
CA GLY A 133 0.87 12.34 -0.87
C GLY A 133 1.14 11.41 -2.05
N SER A 134 1.22 11.94 -3.28
CA SER A 134 1.52 11.12 -4.46
C SER A 134 2.94 10.58 -4.43
N ALA A 135 3.91 11.36 -3.94
CA ALA A 135 5.30 10.93 -3.78
C ALA A 135 5.41 9.74 -2.83
N LEU A 136 4.60 9.73 -1.76
CA LEU A 136 4.66 8.68 -0.74
C LEU A 136 4.20 7.33 -1.33
N ILE A 137 3.05 7.29 -2.00
CA ILE A 137 2.58 6.02 -2.60
C ILE A 137 3.52 5.55 -3.72
N GLY A 138 4.01 6.44 -4.59
CA GLY A 138 4.98 6.08 -5.63
C GLY A 138 6.31 5.63 -5.03
N GLY A 139 6.78 6.35 -4.01
CA GLY A 139 8.07 6.11 -3.35
C GLY A 139 8.14 4.73 -2.68
N VAL A 140 7.07 4.30 -1.98
CA VAL A 140 7.11 2.96 -1.34
C VAL A 140 7.19 1.84 -2.37
N PHE A 141 6.56 1.98 -3.55
CA PHE A 141 6.70 1.02 -4.64
C PHE A 141 8.13 0.96 -5.16
N ILE A 142 8.74 2.12 -5.41
CA ILE A 142 10.14 2.18 -5.88
C ILE A 142 11.08 1.59 -4.81
N THR A 143 10.84 1.90 -3.53
CA THR A 143 11.64 1.37 -2.42
C THR A 143 11.64 -0.16 -2.41
N GLU A 144 10.45 -0.79 -2.48
CA GLU A 144 10.36 -2.26 -2.47
C GLU A 144 11.06 -2.84 -3.70
N GLY A 145 10.85 -2.23 -4.87
CA GLY A 145 11.52 -2.68 -6.10
C GLY A 145 13.03 -2.58 -6.01
N LEU A 146 13.55 -1.46 -5.51
CA LEU A 146 15.01 -1.27 -5.33
C LEU A 146 15.56 -2.24 -4.28
N PHE A 147 14.83 -2.47 -3.18
CA PHE A 147 15.25 -3.43 -2.15
C PHE A 147 15.45 -4.82 -2.76
N ILE A 148 14.51 -5.28 -3.59
CA ILE A 148 14.61 -6.58 -4.29
C ILE A 148 15.86 -6.61 -5.20
N LEU A 149 16.08 -5.52 -5.97
CA LEU A 149 17.21 -5.48 -6.89
C LEU A 149 18.56 -5.39 -6.17
N LEU A 150 18.62 -4.67 -5.04
CA LEU A 150 19.87 -4.56 -4.25
C LEU A 150 20.22 -5.88 -3.55
N HIS A 151 19.22 -6.67 -3.21
CA HIS A 151 19.38 -7.99 -2.59
C HIS A 151 19.14 -9.12 -3.62
N TRP A 152 19.56 -8.91 -4.87
CA TRP A 152 19.26 -9.81 -5.98
C TRP A 152 19.72 -11.25 -5.75
N GLN A 153 20.74 -11.46 -4.93
CA GLN A 153 21.24 -12.80 -4.62
C GLN A 153 20.20 -13.62 -3.87
N ASP A 154 19.48 -13.00 -2.93
CA ASP A 154 18.46 -13.66 -2.13
C ASP A 154 17.07 -13.62 -2.82
N TYR A 155 16.84 -12.63 -3.67
CA TYR A 155 15.54 -12.37 -4.31
C TYR A 155 15.58 -12.58 -5.83
N SER A 156 16.48 -13.45 -6.34
CA SER A 156 16.63 -13.69 -7.80
C SER A 156 15.32 -14.13 -8.45
N HIS A 157 14.46 -14.84 -7.70
CA HIS A 157 13.15 -15.30 -8.15
C HIS A 157 12.08 -14.20 -8.17
N MET A 158 12.42 -12.98 -7.77
CA MET A 158 11.48 -11.84 -7.70
C MET A 158 11.93 -10.64 -8.56
N LEU A 159 13.00 -10.76 -9.36
CA LEU A 159 13.59 -9.61 -10.06
C LEU A 159 12.58 -8.94 -11.01
N SER A 160 11.79 -9.73 -11.73
CA SER A 160 10.75 -9.20 -12.64
C SER A 160 9.74 -8.36 -11.88
N SER A 161 9.29 -8.85 -10.71
CA SER A 161 8.33 -8.10 -9.89
C SER A 161 8.97 -6.85 -9.28
N GLY A 162 10.27 -6.92 -8.94
CA GLY A 162 11.03 -5.75 -8.46
C GLY A 162 11.06 -4.63 -9.50
N ILE A 163 11.43 -4.96 -10.74
CA ILE A 163 11.43 -4.00 -11.86
C ILE A 163 10.02 -3.44 -12.08
N PHE A 164 9.01 -4.32 -12.07
CA PHE A 164 7.60 -3.92 -12.26
C PHE A 164 7.16 -2.93 -11.18
N LYS A 165 7.55 -3.15 -9.92
CA LYS A 165 7.22 -2.23 -8.82
C LYS A 165 7.83 -0.84 -9.03
N ILE A 166 9.08 -0.77 -9.49
CA ILE A 166 9.72 0.52 -9.82
C ILE A 166 8.90 1.25 -10.91
N ILE A 167 8.53 0.53 -11.96
CA ILE A 167 7.73 1.08 -13.06
C ILE A 167 6.38 1.58 -12.52
N ILE A 168 5.68 0.78 -11.70
CA ILE A 168 4.39 1.17 -11.09
C ILE A 168 4.56 2.42 -10.22
N GLY A 169 5.64 2.51 -9.45
CA GLY A 169 5.90 3.70 -8.62
C GLY A 169 5.98 4.98 -9.45
N PHE A 170 6.69 4.94 -10.58
CA PHE A 170 6.73 6.07 -11.51
C PHE A 170 5.37 6.34 -12.14
N ILE A 171 4.67 5.30 -12.62
CA ILE A 171 3.35 5.44 -13.24
C ILE A 171 2.35 6.08 -12.25
N LEU A 172 2.38 5.67 -10.98
CA LEU A 172 1.49 6.25 -9.95
C LEU A 172 1.68 7.76 -9.89
N VAL A 173 2.92 8.26 -9.81
CA VAL A 173 3.17 9.70 -9.78
C VAL A 173 2.72 10.36 -11.08
N MET A 174 3.00 9.75 -12.24
CA MET A 174 2.61 10.31 -13.53
C MET A 174 1.09 10.46 -13.68
N VAL A 175 0.33 9.49 -13.15
CA VAL A 175 -1.13 9.46 -13.23
C VAL A 175 -1.79 10.37 -12.17
N LEU A 176 -1.22 10.38 -10.95
CA LEU A 176 -1.78 11.15 -9.84
C LEU A 176 -1.55 12.66 -9.98
N GLU A 177 -0.52 13.07 -10.74
CA GLU A 177 -0.18 14.48 -10.96
C GLU A 177 -0.57 14.92 -12.37
N ARG A 178 -1.10 16.16 -12.48
CA ARG A 178 -1.66 16.66 -13.74
C ARG A 178 -0.67 17.43 -14.60
N SER A 179 0.32 18.08 -13.97
CA SER A 179 1.28 18.92 -14.72
C SER A 179 2.70 18.38 -14.55
N ASN A 180 3.56 18.67 -15.52
CA ASN A 180 4.97 18.24 -15.48
C ASN A 180 5.70 18.87 -14.28
N LYS A 181 5.35 20.10 -13.89
CA LYS A 181 5.93 20.75 -12.70
C LYS A 181 5.58 19.95 -11.43
N GLU A 182 4.31 19.51 -11.30
CA GLU A 182 3.87 18.70 -10.16
C GLU A 182 4.57 17.34 -10.17
N ARG A 183 4.65 16.68 -11.32
CA ARG A 183 5.33 15.39 -11.49
C ARG A 183 6.79 15.46 -11.03
N ILE A 184 7.55 16.46 -11.53
CA ILE A 184 8.96 16.65 -11.16
C ILE A 184 9.07 16.88 -9.64
N SER A 185 8.20 17.75 -9.08
CA SER A 185 8.21 18.03 -7.64
C SER A 185 7.93 16.77 -6.81
N SER A 186 6.97 15.94 -7.24
CA SER A 186 6.63 14.68 -6.55
C SER A 186 7.77 13.66 -6.68
N LEU A 187 8.41 13.57 -7.86
CA LEU A 187 9.56 12.70 -8.07
C LEU A 187 10.74 13.10 -7.16
N LEU A 188 10.99 14.40 -7.01
CA LEU A 188 12.04 14.87 -6.09
C LEU A 188 11.68 14.56 -4.63
N ALA A 189 10.39 14.71 -4.27
CA ALA A 189 9.92 14.39 -2.92
C ALA A 189 9.98 12.88 -2.61
N MET A 190 10.04 12.02 -3.65
CA MET A 190 10.21 10.58 -3.44
C MET A 190 11.61 10.20 -2.93
N LEU A 191 12.64 10.99 -3.21
CA LEU A 191 14.03 10.62 -2.87
C LEU A 191 14.21 10.35 -1.36
N PRO A 192 13.83 11.28 -0.45
CA PRO A 192 13.93 10.96 0.98
C PRO A 192 13.01 9.82 1.41
N ILE A 193 11.87 9.64 0.76
CA ILE A 193 10.93 8.54 1.08
C ILE A 193 11.59 7.20 0.73
N ILE A 194 12.22 7.09 -0.43
CA ILE A 194 12.92 5.88 -0.86
C ILE A 194 14.04 5.55 0.13
N PHE A 195 14.80 6.55 0.54
CA PHE A 195 15.91 6.36 1.48
C PHE A 195 15.40 5.85 2.84
N LEU A 196 14.38 6.52 3.39
CA LEU A 196 13.78 6.13 4.67
C LEU A 196 13.09 4.76 4.59
N GLY A 197 12.42 4.51 3.50
CA GLY A 197 11.74 3.24 3.24
C GLY A 197 12.73 2.09 3.11
N GLY A 198 13.87 2.34 2.50
CA GLY A 198 14.97 1.36 2.47
C GLY A 198 15.38 0.91 3.86
N UNK A 199 15.41 1.75 4.67
CA UNK A 199 15.66 1.51 5.81
C UNK A 199 14.77 0.78 6.48
N GLY A 200 13.63 1.02 6.35
CA GLY A 200 12.52 0.21 6.91
C GLY A 200 12.55 -1.24 6.46
N TYR A 201 12.83 -1.47 5.18
CA TYR A 201 12.97 -2.83 4.65
C TYR A 201 14.15 -3.58 5.26
N GLU A 202 15.28 -2.91 5.50
CA GLU A 202 16.42 -3.54 6.18
C GLU A 202 16.06 -3.97 7.61
N ILE A 203 15.34 -3.10 8.34
CA ILE A 203 14.85 -3.43 9.68
C ILE A 203 13.90 -4.63 9.63
N LEU A 204 12.97 -4.62 8.68
CA LEU A 204 12.02 -5.73 8.52
C LEU A 204 12.76 -7.03 8.22
N LEU A 205 13.72 -7.00 7.31
CA LEU A 205 14.55 -8.17 6.99
C LEU A 205 15.25 -8.70 8.25
N PHE A 206 15.88 -7.81 9.01
CA PHE A 206 16.59 -8.18 10.24
C PHE A 206 15.66 -8.86 11.28
N ILE A 207 14.40 -8.37 11.39
CA ILE A 207 13.43 -8.93 12.36
C ILE A 207 12.91 -10.29 11.89
N THR A 208 12.86 -10.53 10.56
CA THR A 208 12.22 -11.73 9.99
C THR A 208 13.22 -12.80 9.52
N SER A 209 14.52 -12.50 9.55
CA SER A 209 15.59 -13.47 9.26
C SER A 209 15.94 -14.29 10.51
#